data_56191e7741c4f0580ed3765a66ea6b74
#
_entry.id   56191e7741c4f0580ed3765a66ea6b74
#
_cell.length_a   1.000
_cell.length_b   1.000
_cell.length_c   1.000
_cell.angle_alpha   90.00
_cell.angle_beta   90.00
_cell.angle_gamma   90.00
#
_symmetry.space_group_name_H-M   'P 1'
#
loop_
_entity.id
_entity.type
_entity.pdbx_description
1 polymer ?
#
loop_
_entity_poly.entity_id
_entity_poly.type
_entity_poly.pdbx_seq_one_letter_code
_entity_poly.pdbx_strand_id
1 'polypeptide(L)'
;GIIFRDFMPVLADARAFGLLLDALEAALPVAADEFDIIAGLEARGFLFGPALAARLGKGFIAVRKAGKLPPETVSESYDLEYGQATVEIETNIVHEGSRVLVVDDLIATGGTARAAASLIEKCGGTVAGFSFVMELVGIGGMASLGDCPTSSLITMPA
;
A
#
# COMPACT_ATOMS: atom_id res chain seq x y z
N GLY A 1 -2.48 -23.48 4.97
CA GLY A 1 -1.59 -22.33 4.86
C GLY A 1 -1.93 -21.48 3.64
N ILE A 2 -1.56 -20.21 3.67
CA ILE A 2 -1.77 -19.29 2.54
C ILE A 2 -0.85 -19.71 1.40
N ILE A 3 -1.41 -19.87 0.19
CA ILE A 3 -0.62 -20.17 -1.00
C ILE A 3 0.11 -18.90 -1.44
N PHE A 4 1.44 -18.97 -1.52
CA PHE A 4 2.25 -17.87 -2.04
C PHE A 4 1.92 -17.60 -3.51
N ARG A 5 1.63 -16.33 -3.82
CA ARG A 5 1.32 -15.86 -5.17
C ARG A 5 2.48 -14.97 -5.65
N ASP A 6 3.16 -15.40 -6.69
CA ASP A 6 4.28 -14.66 -7.25
C ASP A 6 3.84 -13.88 -8.48
N PHE A 7 4.01 -12.55 -8.46
CA PHE A 7 3.74 -11.70 -9.61
C PHE A 7 5.03 -11.12 -10.24
N MET A 8 6.19 -11.52 -9.76
CA MET A 8 7.48 -11.09 -10.31
C MET A 8 7.61 -11.33 -11.82
N PRO A 9 7.08 -12.43 -12.40
CA PRO A 9 7.12 -12.62 -13.85
C PRO A 9 6.40 -11.50 -14.63
N VAL A 10 5.37 -10.88 -14.06
CA VAL A 10 4.67 -9.73 -14.66
C VAL A 10 5.60 -8.52 -14.73
N LEU A 11 6.36 -8.28 -13.67
CA LEU A 11 7.30 -7.14 -13.60
C LEU A 11 8.52 -7.37 -14.50
N ALA A 12 8.92 -8.62 -14.71
CA ALA A 12 10.05 -8.97 -15.55
C ALA A 12 9.79 -8.81 -17.07
N ASP A 13 8.52 -8.74 -17.46
CA ASP A 13 8.11 -8.51 -18.84
C ASP A 13 7.67 -7.05 -19.00
N ALA A 14 8.35 -6.31 -19.88
CA ALA A 14 8.12 -4.87 -20.04
C ALA A 14 6.69 -4.53 -20.46
N ARG A 15 6.08 -5.33 -21.34
CA ARG A 15 4.70 -5.14 -21.78
C ARG A 15 3.72 -5.45 -20.65
N ALA A 16 3.90 -6.56 -19.96
CA ALA A 16 3.05 -6.95 -18.83
C ALA A 16 3.13 -5.94 -17.69
N PHE A 17 4.33 -5.44 -17.39
CA PHE A 17 4.50 -4.38 -16.37
C PHE A 17 3.75 -3.10 -16.76
N GLY A 18 3.87 -2.66 -18.00
CA GLY A 18 3.09 -1.51 -18.50
C GLY A 18 1.58 -1.71 -18.39
N LEU A 19 1.08 -2.90 -18.74
CA LEU A 19 -0.34 -3.25 -18.61
C LEU A 19 -0.80 -3.31 -17.14
N LEU A 20 0.06 -3.74 -16.22
CA LEU A 20 -0.22 -3.70 -14.79
C LEU A 20 -0.43 -2.26 -14.32
N LEU A 21 0.46 -1.35 -14.72
CA LEU A 21 0.33 0.07 -14.36
C LEU A 21 -0.92 0.70 -14.99
N ASP A 22 -1.23 0.36 -16.24
CA ASP A 22 -2.46 0.81 -16.90
C ASP A 22 -3.70 0.35 -16.12
N ALA A 23 -3.71 -0.92 -15.69
CA ALA A 23 -4.82 -1.49 -14.93
C ALA A 23 -4.98 -0.83 -13.55
N LEU A 24 -3.88 -0.59 -12.85
CA LEU A 24 -3.90 0.09 -11.55
C LEU A 24 -4.41 1.53 -11.68
N GLU A 25 -4.00 2.24 -12.73
CA GLU A 25 -4.47 3.59 -13.02
C GLU A 25 -5.97 3.60 -13.34
N ALA A 26 -6.43 2.66 -14.17
CA ALA A 26 -7.85 2.54 -14.53
C ALA A 26 -8.75 2.15 -13.35
N ALA A 27 -8.21 1.41 -12.39
CA ALA A 27 -8.92 0.90 -11.22
C ALA A 27 -8.63 1.70 -9.92
N LEU A 28 -8.12 2.92 -10.02
CA LEU A 28 -7.91 3.77 -8.84
C LEU A 28 -9.19 3.86 -8.00
N PRO A 29 -9.10 3.71 -6.67
CA PRO A 29 -10.28 3.75 -5.79
C PRO A 29 -10.88 5.15 -5.68
N VAL A 30 -10.09 6.17 -6.00
CA VAL A 30 -10.47 7.59 -6.05
C VAL A 30 -9.85 8.24 -7.29
N ALA A 31 -10.35 9.40 -7.68
CA ALA A 31 -9.77 10.15 -8.79
C ALA A 31 -8.31 10.58 -8.48
N ALA A 32 -7.48 10.70 -9.52
CA ALA A 32 -6.07 11.04 -9.34
C ALA A 32 -5.82 12.41 -8.71
N ASP A 33 -6.76 13.33 -8.78
CA ASP A 33 -6.70 14.64 -8.13
C ASP A 33 -7.10 14.63 -6.64
N GLU A 34 -7.52 13.47 -6.13
CA GLU A 34 -7.92 13.30 -4.72
C GLU A 34 -6.78 12.84 -3.81
N PHE A 35 -5.59 12.60 -4.35
CA PHE A 35 -4.39 12.29 -3.57
C PHE A 35 -3.15 12.94 -4.16
N ASP A 36 -2.12 13.08 -3.32
CA ASP A 36 -0.88 13.80 -3.67
C ASP A 36 0.34 12.88 -3.63
N ILE A 37 0.27 11.82 -2.83
CA ILE A 37 1.38 10.93 -2.51
C ILE A 37 0.89 9.49 -2.59
N ILE A 38 1.76 8.59 -3.06
CA ILE A 38 1.57 7.15 -2.97
C ILE A 38 2.49 6.59 -1.88
N ALA A 39 1.92 5.84 -0.94
CA ALA A 39 2.67 5.10 0.08
C ALA A 39 2.71 3.62 -0.30
N GLY A 40 3.90 3.10 -0.57
CA GLY A 40 4.11 1.68 -0.84
C GLY A 40 4.53 0.92 0.40
N LEU A 41 3.94 -0.27 0.61
CA LEU A 41 4.24 -1.12 1.75
C LEU A 41 5.40 -2.08 1.46
N GLU A 42 6.32 -2.21 2.42
CA GLU A 42 7.48 -3.12 2.30
C GLU A 42 7.02 -4.57 2.15
N ALA A 43 7.57 -5.29 1.20
CA ALA A 43 8.55 -4.79 0.24
C ALA A 43 7.96 -4.72 -1.17
N ARG A 44 6.90 -5.48 -1.45
CA ARG A 44 6.39 -5.66 -2.83
C ARG A 44 5.62 -4.45 -3.34
N GLY A 45 5.07 -3.62 -2.45
CA GLY A 45 4.54 -2.32 -2.83
C GLY A 45 5.58 -1.36 -3.41
N PHE A 46 6.87 -1.59 -3.13
CA PHE A 46 7.96 -0.78 -3.69
C PHE A 46 8.26 -1.13 -5.16
N LEU A 47 7.84 -2.30 -5.62
CA LEU A 47 8.16 -2.79 -6.96
C LEU A 47 7.35 -2.10 -8.05
N PHE A 48 6.18 -1.57 -7.73
CA PHE A 48 5.35 -0.86 -8.70
C PHE A 48 4.84 0.50 -8.20
N GLY A 49 4.82 0.73 -6.89
CA GLY A 49 4.37 1.99 -6.29
C GLY A 49 5.09 3.22 -6.83
N PRO A 50 6.44 3.25 -6.88
CA PRO A 50 7.18 4.37 -7.45
C PRO A 50 6.90 4.60 -8.93
N ALA A 51 6.76 3.52 -9.71
CA ALA A 51 6.44 3.63 -11.14
C ALA A 51 5.05 4.23 -11.36
N LEU A 52 4.06 3.79 -10.55
CA LEU A 52 2.71 4.34 -10.59
C LEU A 52 2.71 5.82 -10.16
N ALA A 53 3.43 6.18 -9.11
CA ALA A 53 3.55 7.56 -8.65
C ALA A 53 4.15 8.46 -9.74
N ALA A 54 5.25 8.05 -10.35
CA ALA A 54 5.89 8.79 -11.45
C ALA A 54 4.95 8.97 -12.65
N ARG A 55 4.22 7.92 -13.02
CA ARG A 55 3.23 7.96 -14.11
C ARG A 55 2.11 8.96 -13.85
N LEU A 56 1.66 9.07 -12.59
CA LEU A 56 0.57 9.96 -12.19
C LEU A 56 1.04 11.37 -11.78
N GLY A 57 2.35 11.62 -11.78
CA GLY A 57 2.91 12.90 -11.32
C GLY A 57 2.75 13.10 -9.81
N LYS A 58 2.83 12.03 -9.01
CA LYS A 58 2.70 12.03 -7.55
C LYS A 58 4.04 11.75 -6.88
N GLY A 59 4.15 12.15 -5.61
CA GLY A 59 5.25 11.73 -4.74
C GLY A 59 5.11 10.27 -4.31
N PHE A 60 6.20 9.69 -3.81
CA PHE A 60 6.23 8.34 -3.26
C PHE A 60 6.87 8.34 -1.88
N ILE A 61 6.28 7.61 -0.93
CA ILE A 61 6.86 7.33 0.38
C ILE A 61 6.91 5.83 0.62
N ALA A 62 7.95 5.39 1.34
CA ALA A 62 8.11 4.00 1.73
C ALA A 62 7.60 3.79 3.16
N VAL A 63 6.69 2.85 3.34
CA VAL A 63 6.34 2.31 4.65
C VAL A 63 7.17 1.06 4.85
N ARG A 64 8.07 1.07 5.82
CA ARG A 64 9.06 0.03 6.01
C ARG A 64 8.91 -0.68 7.35
N LYS A 65 9.45 -1.88 7.45
CA LYS A 65 9.64 -2.56 8.74
C LYS A 65 10.60 -1.79 9.61
N ALA A 66 10.37 -1.83 10.92
CA ALA A 66 11.18 -1.10 11.91
C ALA A 66 12.69 -1.33 11.74
N GLY A 67 13.47 -0.26 11.90
CA GLY A 67 14.93 -0.30 11.81
C GLY A 67 15.51 -0.23 10.41
N LYS A 68 14.70 -0.03 9.39
CA LYS A 68 15.13 0.03 7.99
C LYS A 68 15.30 1.45 7.45
N LEU A 69 14.72 2.44 8.10
CA LEU A 69 14.78 3.84 7.71
C LEU A 69 15.83 4.61 8.53
N PRO A 70 16.41 5.68 7.97
CA PRO A 70 17.22 6.58 8.76
C PRO A 70 16.35 7.28 9.82
N PRO A 71 16.93 7.69 10.99
CA PRO A 71 16.19 8.47 11.96
C PRO A 71 15.89 9.87 11.41
N GLU A 72 14.80 10.52 11.79
CA GLU A 72 13.81 10.10 12.76
C GLU A 72 12.60 9.46 12.06
N THR A 73 11.95 8.54 12.75
CA THR A 73 10.79 7.81 12.23
C THR A 73 9.61 7.88 13.18
N VAL A 74 8.42 7.72 12.62
CA VAL A 74 7.18 7.43 13.36
C VAL A 74 6.85 5.97 13.13
N SER A 75 6.46 5.27 14.17
CA SER A 75 6.19 3.83 14.11
C SER A 75 4.79 3.46 14.55
N GLU A 76 4.30 2.33 14.05
CA GLU A 76 3.05 1.68 14.44
C GLU A 76 3.26 0.18 14.51
N SER A 77 2.83 -0.43 15.62
CA SER A 77 2.86 -1.88 15.79
C SER A 77 1.48 -2.48 15.53
N TYR A 78 1.46 -3.68 15.00
CA TYR A 78 0.24 -4.44 14.78
C TYR A 78 0.45 -5.93 15.05
N ASP A 79 -0.63 -6.61 15.42
CA ASP A 79 -0.58 -8.02 15.77
C ASP A 79 -0.54 -8.90 14.51
N LEU A 80 0.29 -9.92 14.58
CA LEU A 80 0.34 -11.03 13.65
C LEU A 80 -0.36 -12.24 14.27
N GLU A 81 -0.54 -13.31 13.51
CA GLU A 81 -0.98 -14.59 14.05
C GLU A 81 -0.04 -15.06 15.16
N TYR A 82 1.26 -14.82 15.00
CA TYR A 82 2.29 -15.10 16.00
C TYR A 82 3.17 -13.86 16.21
N GLY A 83 2.97 -13.16 17.33
CA GLY A 83 3.77 -12.00 17.69
C GLY A 83 3.26 -10.68 17.11
N GLN A 84 4.14 -9.70 17.05
CA GLN A 84 3.86 -8.37 16.55
C GLN A 84 4.83 -7.97 15.45
N ALA A 85 4.38 -7.12 14.54
CA ALA A 85 5.23 -6.43 13.58
C ALA A 85 5.10 -4.91 13.79
N THR A 86 6.15 -4.18 13.43
CA THR A 86 6.20 -2.73 13.51
C THR A 86 6.59 -2.18 12.16
N VAL A 87 5.86 -1.19 11.68
CA VAL A 87 6.17 -0.43 10.47
C VAL A 87 6.47 1.01 10.81
N GLU A 88 7.26 1.64 9.96
CA GLU A 88 7.74 3.01 10.14
C GLU A 88 7.62 3.81 8.86
N ILE A 89 7.46 5.13 9.01
CA ILE A 89 7.71 6.13 7.98
C ILE A 89 8.67 7.17 8.53
N GLU A 90 9.43 7.85 7.65
CA GLU A 90 10.23 8.99 8.06
C GLU A 90 9.35 10.13 8.55
N THR A 91 9.78 10.82 9.62
CA THR A 91 9.14 12.08 10.02
C THR A 91 9.35 13.13 8.93
N ASN A 92 8.47 14.11 8.85
CA ASN A 92 8.56 15.23 7.91
C ASN A 92 8.32 14.90 6.43
N ILE A 93 7.89 13.66 6.10
CA ILE A 93 7.52 13.29 4.74
C ILE A 93 6.00 13.46 4.52
N VAL A 94 5.21 13.11 5.53
CA VAL A 94 3.77 13.35 5.57
C VAL A 94 3.51 14.55 6.45
N HIS A 95 2.72 15.50 5.95
CA HIS A 95 2.37 16.73 6.66
C HIS A 95 0.87 16.81 6.86
N GLU A 96 0.45 17.75 7.70
CA GLU A 96 -0.97 18.06 7.85
C GLU A 96 -1.58 18.43 6.49
N GLY A 97 -2.69 17.77 6.16
CA GLY A 97 -3.35 17.93 4.87
C GLY A 97 -2.82 17.08 3.73
N SER A 98 -1.73 16.33 3.92
CA SER A 98 -1.27 15.34 2.92
C SER A 98 -2.35 14.29 2.68
N ARG A 99 -2.64 14.01 1.40
CA ARG A 99 -3.63 13.01 0.98
C ARG A 99 -2.87 11.84 0.35
N VAL A 100 -2.99 10.67 0.92
CA VAL A 100 -2.12 9.53 0.60
C VAL A 100 -2.92 8.34 0.09
N LEU A 101 -2.52 7.80 -1.05
CA LEU A 101 -2.98 6.51 -1.56
C LEU A 101 -2.00 5.42 -1.08
N VAL A 102 -2.49 4.45 -0.33
CA VAL A 102 -1.69 3.31 0.14
C VAL A 102 -1.75 2.19 -0.89
N VAL A 103 -0.60 1.66 -1.30
CA VAL A 103 -0.52 0.58 -2.30
C VAL A 103 0.31 -0.60 -1.80
N ASP A 104 -0.14 -1.79 -2.13
CA ASP A 104 0.61 -3.04 -1.94
C ASP A 104 0.22 -4.04 -3.02
N ASP A 105 0.98 -5.11 -3.13
CA ASP A 105 0.67 -6.18 -4.09
C ASP A 105 -0.53 -7.02 -3.65
N LEU A 106 -0.66 -7.28 -2.36
CA LEU A 106 -1.64 -8.22 -1.84
C LEU A 106 -2.24 -7.71 -0.53
N ILE A 107 -3.55 -7.91 -0.37
CA ILE A 107 -4.21 -7.79 0.93
C ILE A 107 -4.73 -9.17 1.38
N ALA A 108 -4.29 -9.58 2.57
CA ALA A 108 -4.76 -10.77 3.27
C ALA A 108 -5.61 -10.37 4.48
N THR A 109 -5.01 -10.11 5.62
CA THR A 109 -5.71 -9.68 6.84
C THR A 109 -5.93 -8.18 6.96
N GLY A 110 -5.17 -7.40 6.19
CA GLY A 110 -5.21 -5.94 6.24
C GLY A 110 -4.39 -5.30 7.37
N GLY A 111 -3.69 -6.09 8.17
CA GLY A 111 -2.93 -5.58 9.33
C GLY A 111 -1.90 -4.52 8.96
N THR A 112 -1.07 -4.80 7.96
CA THR A 112 -0.04 -3.86 7.48
C THR A 112 -0.65 -2.59 6.90
N ALA A 113 -1.72 -2.73 6.12
CA ALA A 113 -2.41 -1.59 5.51
C ALA A 113 -3.04 -0.68 6.58
N ARG A 114 -3.68 -1.26 7.62
CA ARG A 114 -4.21 -0.48 8.75
C ARG A 114 -3.11 0.22 9.53
N ALA A 115 -1.98 -0.46 9.77
CA ALA A 115 -0.85 0.16 10.46
C ALA A 115 -0.27 1.33 9.67
N ALA A 116 -0.17 1.20 8.34
CA ALA A 116 0.25 2.30 7.46
C ALA A 116 -0.73 3.48 7.52
N ALA A 117 -2.04 3.22 7.51
CA ALA A 117 -3.06 4.26 7.65
C ALA A 117 -2.90 5.01 8.98
N SER A 118 -2.72 4.28 10.08
CA SER A 118 -2.51 4.86 11.40
C SER A 118 -1.25 5.76 11.44
N LEU A 119 -0.15 5.34 10.80
CA LEU A 119 1.06 6.15 10.68
C LEU A 119 0.82 7.47 9.94
N ILE A 120 0.12 7.40 8.82
CA ILE A 120 -0.20 8.58 8.01
C ILE A 120 -1.04 9.56 8.82
N GLU A 121 -2.05 9.07 9.52
CA GLU A 121 -2.92 9.88 10.38
C GLU A 121 -2.16 10.50 11.56
N LYS A 122 -1.26 9.76 12.19
CA LYS A 122 -0.37 10.28 13.26
C LYS A 122 0.49 11.45 12.80
N CYS A 123 0.85 11.48 11.52
CA CYS A 123 1.62 12.56 10.92
C CYS A 123 0.75 13.75 10.44
N GLY A 124 -0.57 13.68 10.62
CA GLY A 124 -1.52 14.72 10.20
C GLY A 124 -2.03 14.57 8.76
N GLY A 125 -1.65 13.49 8.06
CA GLY A 125 -2.17 13.16 6.74
C GLY A 125 -3.51 12.43 6.80
N THR A 126 -4.10 12.23 5.63
CA THR A 126 -5.31 11.42 5.45
C THR A 126 -5.04 10.34 4.41
N VAL A 127 -5.66 9.17 4.59
CA VAL A 127 -5.65 8.10 3.60
C VAL A 127 -6.82 8.33 2.64
N ALA A 128 -6.49 8.63 1.39
CA ALA A 128 -7.49 8.84 0.33
C ALA A 128 -8.09 7.51 -0.14
N GLY A 129 -7.31 6.44 -0.09
CA GLY A 129 -7.73 5.11 -0.50
C GLY A 129 -6.62 4.08 -0.42
N PHE A 130 -6.98 2.84 -0.71
CA PHE A 130 -6.06 1.70 -0.80
C PHE A 130 -6.18 1.04 -2.17
N SER A 131 -5.05 0.70 -2.76
CA SER A 131 -4.99 0.02 -4.05
C SER A 131 -4.09 -1.20 -3.96
N PHE A 132 -4.63 -2.36 -4.33
CA PHE A 132 -3.92 -3.63 -4.31
C PHE A 132 -3.96 -4.28 -5.69
N VAL A 133 -2.94 -5.05 -6.00
CA VAL A 133 -2.98 -5.92 -7.19
C VAL A 133 -3.91 -7.11 -6.93
N MET A 134 -3.86 -7.69 -5.74
CA MET A 134 -4.60 -8.90 -5.40
C MET A 134 -5.27 -8.82 -4.03
N GLU A 135 -6.50 -9.31 -3.96
CA GLU A 135 -7.19 -9.59 -2.70
C GLU A 135 -7.27 -11.10 -2.46
N LEU A 136 -6.88 -11.56 -1.28
CA LEU A 136 -7.18 -12.92 -0.82
C LEU A 136 -8.55 -12.90 -0.14
N VAL A 137 -9.55 -13.43 -0.82
CA VAL A 137 -10.92 -13.46 -0.31
C VAL A 137 -11.10 -14.53 0.77
N GLY A 138 -12.04 -14.28 1.68
CA GLY A 138 -12.35 -15.20 2.77
C GLY A 138 -11.59 -14.92 4.07
N ILE A 139 -10.64 -13.98 4.08
CA ILE A 139 -9.88 -13.58 5.29
C ILE A 139 -10.41 -12.26 5.87
N GLY A 140 -11.12 -11.47 5.07
CA GLY A 140 -11.75 -10.22 5.55
C GLY A 140 -10.83 -8.99 5.54
N GLY A 141 -9.72 -9.05 4.81
CA GLY A 141 -8.76 -7.93 4.76
C GLY A 141 -9.35 -6.62 4.25
N MET A 142 -10.07 -6.66 3.13
CA MET A 142 -10.73 -5.45 2.59
C MET A 142 -11.76 -4.87 3.56
N ALA A 143 -12.58 -5.72 4.18
CA ALA A 143 -13.56 -5.29 5.17
C ALA A 143 -12.90 -4.65 6.40
N SER A 144 -11.68 -5.06 6.74
CA SER A 144 -10.93 -4.52 7.86
C SER A 144 -10.47 -3.06 7.67
N LEU A 145 -10.51 -2.56 6.44
CA LEU A 145 -10.14 -1.17 6.10
C LEU A 145 -11.29 -0.18 6.28
N GLY A 146 -12.47 -0.66 6.68
CA GLY A 146 -13.64 0.18 6.93
C GLY A 146 -14.22 0.80 5.65
N ASP A 147 -14.68 2.04 5.75
CA ASP A 147 -15.36 2.73 4.65
C ASP A 147 -14.39 3.47 3.70
N CYS A 148 -13.09 3.37 3.93
CA CYS A 148 -12.11 4.00 3.04
C CYS A 148 -12.18 3.38 1.64
N PRO A 149 -12.17 4.17 0.56
CA PRO A 149 -12.19 3.64 -0.81
C PRO A 149 -11.05 2.65 -1.05
N THR A 150 -11.38 1.48 -1.56
CA THR A 150 -10.42 0.40 -1.82
C THR A 150 -10.62 -0.21 -3.19
N SER A 151 -9.53 -0.66 -3.80
CA SER A 151 -9.58 -1.42 -5.06
C SER A 151 -8.59 -2.57 -5.06
N SER A 152 -8.93 -3.62 -5.78
CA SER A 152 -8.00 -4.68 -6.16
C SER A 152 -8.24 -5.07 -7.62
N LEU A 153 -7.18 -5.49 -8.33
CA LEU A 153 -7.32 -5.87 -9.73
C LEU A 153 -7.89 -7.29 -9.87
N ILE A 154 -7.45 -8.19 -9.00
CA ILE A 154 -7.88 -9.58 -9.02
C ILE A 154 -8.21 -10.06 -7.61
N THR A 155 -9.07 -11.06 -7.54
CA THR A 155 -9.40 -11.76 -6.30
C THR A 155 -9.01 -13.22 -6.41
N MET A 156 -8.49 -13.78 -5.35
CA MET A 156 -8.12 -15.20 -5.26
C MET A 156 -8.53 -15.77 -3.91
N PRO A 157 -8.84 -17.06 -3.81
CA PRO A 157 -9.06 -17.69 -2.51
C PRO A 157 -7.76 -17.67 -1.69
N ALA A 158 -7.92 -17.57 -0.39
CA ALA A 158 -6.83 -17.63 0.57
C ALA A 158 -6.22 -19.02 0.69
#